data_71bda7c512301ae7dc1581229fdf3f6c
#
_entry.id   71bda7c512301ae7dc1581229fdf3f6c
#
_cell.length_a   1.000
_cell.length_b   1.000
_cell.length_c   1.000
_cell.angle_alpha   90.00
_cell.angle_beta   90.00
_cell.angle_gamma   90.00
#
_symmetry.space_group_name_H-M   'P 1'
#
loop_
_entity.id
_entity.type
_entity.pdbx_description
1 polymer ?
#
loop_
_entity_poly.entity_id
_entity_poly.type
_entity_poly.pdbx_seq_one_letter_code
_entity_poly.pdbx_strand_id
1 'polypeptide(L)'
;MNIGSYTFQEFKRLAENFHGYAAPGLLIGGYMVEMAKARIPEGTLFEAVVETRKCLPDAVQLLTLCSAGNNWMKVHNLGRYAVSLFDKHTGEGVRVSVDPAKLDAFPEIRGWFLKEKPKKDQDEVRLLSEIEEAGDGICKAEPVTMKRRFLGHTHMSAIGLCPMCGEAYPKEDGPVCRGCQGEAPYVTASRVLKAPPTRVVPVEEAVGKTAAHDMTRIEPGAFKGPEFKAGQRISVGDICRLQQMGRFHVAVVEDAPDAGDLVHENDVAE
;
A
#
# COMPACT_ATOMS: atom_id res chain seq x y z
N MET A 1 19.64 22.20 21.82
CA MET A 1 19.55 20.78 22.20
C MET A 1 20.07 19.93 21.05
N ASN A 2 20.84 18.86 21.31
CA ASN A 2 21.33 17.98 20.25
C ASN A 2 20.24 16.99 19.82
N ILE A 3 20.34 16.51 18.57
CA ILE A 3 19.52 15.44 18.02
C ILE A 3 20.41 14.20 17.92
N GLY A 4 20.31 13.33 18.91
CA GLY A 4 21.25 12.23 19.08
C GLY A 4 22.67 12.73 19.34
N SER A 5 23.62 12.24 18.58
CA SER A 5 25.02 12.68 18.61
C SER A 5 25.29 13.94 17.78
N TYR A 6 24.29 14.50 17.11
CA TYR A 6 24.43 15.60 16.19
C TYR A 6 23.99 16.92 16.81
N THR A 7 24.71 18.00 16.52
CA THR A 7 24.18 19.37 16.66
C THR A 7 23.03 19.56 15.68
N PHE A 8 22.20 20.59 15.88
CA PHE A 8 21.11 20.90 14.93
C PHE A 8 21.62 21.10 13.50
N GLN A 9 22.74 21.79 13.33
CA GLN A 9 23.30 22.06 12.01
C GLN A 9 23.88 20.81 11.33
N GLU A 10 24.45 19.88 12.10
CA GLU A 10 24.92 18.60 11.58
C GLU A 10 23.75 17.72 11.17
N PHE A 11 22.69 17.64 12.01
CA PHE A 11 21.49 16.88 11.68
C PHE A 11 20.74 17.48 10.47
N LYS A 12 20.71 18.83 10.38
CA LYS A 12 20.15 19.51 9.19
C LYS A 12 20.88 19.08 7.92
N ARG A 13 22.21 19.05 7.91
CA ARG A 13 23.01 18.58 6.76
C ARG A 13 22.78 17.10 6.46
N LEU A 14 22.64 16.27 7.49
CA LEU A 14 22.29 14.85 7.32
C LEU A 14 20.92 14.70 6.68
N ALA A 15 19.93 15.49 7.12
CA ALA A 15 18.59 15.53 6.56
C ALA A 15 18.60 15.98 5.09
N GLU A 16 19.37 17.01 4.75
CA GLU A 16 19.53 17.48 3.37
C GLU A 16 20.09 16.41 2.46
N ASN A 17 21.12 15.69 2.91
CA ASN A 17 21.76 14.63 2.13
C ASN A 17 20.83 13.41 1.91
N PHE A 18 19.99 13.08 2.88
CA PHE A 18 19.11 11.91 2.83
C PHE A 18 17.77 12.22 2.16
N HIS A 19 17.14 13.33 2.54
CA HIS A 19 15.77 13.69 2.13
C HIS A 19 15.74 14.67 0.92
N GLY A 20 16.91 15.21 0.55
CA GLY A 20 17.07 16.18 -0.55
C GLY A 20 16.95 17.63 -0.12
N TYR A 21 16.40 17.94 1.05
CA TYR A 21 16.36 19.27 1.67
C TYR A 21 16.09 19.15 3.17
N ALA A 22 16.37 20.24 3.93
CA ALA A 22 16.12 20.29 5.36
C ALA A 22 14.62 20.42 5.68
N ALA A 23 13.86 19.35 5.48
CA ALA A 23 12.43 19.35 5.72
C ALA A 23 12.10 19.65 7.20
N PRO A 24 11.28 20.68 7.52
CA PRO A 24 10.90 21.00 8.89
C PRO A 24 10.35 19.81 9.67
N GLY A 25 9.54 18.97 9.01
CA GLY A 25 9.03 17.74 9.61
C GLY A 25 10.14 16.77 10.01
N LEU A 26 11.15 16.57 9.16
CA LEU A 26 12.25 15.66 9.48
C LEU A 26 13.04 16.17 10.69
N LEU A 27 13.28 17.48 10.78
CA LEU A 27 14.00 18.08 11.91
C LEU A 27 13.23 17.95 13.23
N ILE A 28 11.92 18.24 13.22
CA ILE A 28 11.02 17.97 14.38
C ILE A 28 11.00 16.46 14.69
N GLY A 29 10.92 15.62 13.66
CA GLY A 29 11.00 14.18 13.78
C GLY A 29 12.26 13.70 14.49
N GLY A 30 13.40 14.36 14.25
CA GLY A 30 14.65 14.07 14.95
C GLY A 30 14.51 14.23 16.46
N TYR A 31 13.97 15.33 16.93
CA TYR A 31 13.70 15.55 18.36
C TYR A 31 12.69 14.54 18.93
N MET A 32 11.65 14.21 18.14
CA MET A 32 10.65 13.21 18.55
C MET A 32 11.28 11.82 18.75
N VAL A 33 12.17 11.42 17.86
CA VAL A 33 12.89 10.13 17.95
C VAL A 33 13.78 10.11 19.17
N GLU A 34 14.55 11.19 19.40
CA GLU A 34 15.43 11.27 20.60
C GLU A 34 14.61 11.28 21.91
N MET A 35 13.50 12.01 21.94
CA MET A 35 12.58 11.96 23.08
C MET A 35 12.04 10.55 23.34
N ALA A 36 11.75 9.78 22.28
CA ALA A 36 11.30 8.40 22.41
C ALA A 36 12.43 7.47 22.90
N LYS A 37 13.63 7.58 22.31
CA LYS A 37 14.81 6.79 22.72
C LYS A 37 15.17 7.00 24.17
N ALA A 38 15.12 8.23 24.66
CA ALA A 38 15.41 8.56 26.06
C ALA A 38 14.45 7.92 27.06
N ARG A 39 13.31 7.37 26.62
CA ARG A 39 12.29 6.71 27.46
C ARG A 39 12.22 5.21 27.29
N ILE A 40 13.02 4.65 26.40
CA ILE A 40 13.20 3.21 26.24
C ILE A 40 14.40 2.80 27.10
N PRO A 41 14.32 1.72 27.90
CA PRO A 41 15.44 1.22 28.70
C PRO A 41 16.66 0.92 27.80
N GLU A 42 17.84 1.24 28.32
CA GLU A 42 19.09 0.97 27.62
C GLU A 42 19.25 -0.53 27.31
N GLY A 43 19.75 -0.84 26.11
CA GLY A 43 19.92 -2.23 25.65
C GLY A 43 18.64 -2.88 25.11
N THR A 44 17.48 -2.19 25.13
CA THR A 44 16.25 -2.72 24.56
C THR A 44 16.37 -2.83 23.03
N LEU A 45 16.04 -4.01 22.52
CA LEU A 45 15.82 -4.21 21.08
C LEU A 45 14.43 -3.70 20.70
N PHE A 46 14.37 -2.50 20.17
CA PHE A 46 13.11 -1.86 19.85
C PHE A 46 12.80 -1.86 18.35
N GLU A 47 11.52 -1.78 18.03
CA GLU A 47 10.97 -1.52 16.72
C GLU A 47 10.22 -0.19 16.73
N ALA A 48 9.90 0.33 15.55
CA ALA A 48 9.20 1.59 15.37
C ALA A 48 7.89 1.42 14.60
N VAL A 49 6.86 2.13 15.03
CA VAL A 49 5.65 2.38 14.24
C VAL A 49 5.50 3.88 14.03
N VAL A 50 5.37 4.29 12.77
CA VAL A 50 5.18 5.69 12.37
C VAL A 50 3.78 5.88 11.83
N GLU A 51 3.06 6.90 12.33
CA GLU A 51 1.64 7.12 12.00
C GLU A 51 1.42 8.06 10.79
N THR A 52 2.50 8.40 10.07
CA THR A 52 2.48 9.22 8.86
C THR A 52 3.46 8.68 7.82
N ARG A 53 3.19 8.99 6.54
CA ARG A 53 4.13 8.74 5.43
C ARG A 53 5.02 9.95 5.12
N LYS A 54 4.93 11.04 5.88
CA LYS A 54 5.63 12.31 5.61
C LYS A 54 6.82 12.47 6.53
N CYS A 55 8.01 12.73 6.00
CA CYS A 55 9.26 13.12 6.68
C CYS A 55 9.66 12.29 7.92
N LEU A 56 8.75 11.98 8.84
CA LEU A 56 9.02 11.29 10.10
C LEU A 56 9.63 9.89 9.95
N PRO A 57 9.24 9.06 8.94
CA PRO A 57 9.93 7.79 8.68
C PRO A 57 11.43 7.98 8.44
N ASP A 58 11.83 9.05 7.76
CA ASP A 58 13.23 9.34 7.45
C ASP A 58 14.01 9.71 8.72
N ALA A 59 13.41 10.46 9.64
CA ALA A 59 14.04 10.75 10.94
C ALA A 59 14.29 9.47 11.75
N VAL A 60 13.34 8.51 11.74
CA VAL A 60 13.51 7.21 12.38
C VAL A 60 14.68 6.43 11.76
N GLN A 61 14.75 6.41 10.42
CA GLN A 61 15.82 5.69 9.71
C GLN A 61 17.21 6.31 9.93
N LEU A 62 17.29 7.63 10.05
CA LEU A 62 18.55 8.33 10.30
C LEU A 62 19.09 8.16 11.71
N LEU A 63 18.21 8.02 12.71
CA LEU A 63 18.58 8.05 14.13
C LEU A 63 18.47 6.70 14.84
N THR A 64 18.00 5.67 14.14
CA THR A 64 17.81 4.33 14.70
C THR A 64 18.24 3.24 13.71
N LEU A 65 18.26 2.00 14.17
CA LEU A 65 18.41 0.84 13.28
C LEU A 65 17.09 0.42 12.61
N CYS A 66 15.98 1.09 12.94
CA CYS A 66 14.68 0.77 12.39
C CYS A 66 14.55 1.37 10.97
N SER A 67 14.45 0.52 9.97
CA SER A 67 14.22 0.94 8.58
C SER A 67 13.05 0.17 7.97
N ALA A 68 12.52 0.71 6.87
CA ALA A 68 11.52 0.00 6.09
C ALA A 68 12.08 -1.30 5.49
N GLY A 69 13.37 -1.29 5.08
CA GLY A 69 14.03 -2.43 4.43
C GLY A 69 14.28 -3.61 5.36
N ASN A 70 14.57 -3.37 6.65
CA ASN A 70 14.75 -4.45 7.62
C ASN A 70 13.45 -4.81 8.36
N ASN A 71 12.34 -4.16 8.03
CA ASN A 71 11.02 -4.36 8.63
C ASN A 71 10.94 -4.07 10.15
N TRP A 72 11.92 -3.34 10.70
CA TRP A 72 11.88 -2.87 12.10
C TRP A 72 11.16 -1.53 12.22
N MET A 73 10.88 -0.86 11.09
CA MET A 73 9.99 0.28 11.03
C MET A 73 8.76 -0.07 10.20
N LYS A 74 7.59 0.12 10.77
CA LYS A 74 6.29 -0.06 10.10
C LYS A 74 5.59 1.28 9.96
N VAL A 75 5.19 1.65 8.76
CA VAL A 75 4.40 2.86 8.52
C VAL A 75 2.92 2.50 8.52
N HIS A 76 2.25 2.80 9.63
CA HIS A 76 0.80 2.65 9.77
C HIS A 76 0.14 4.02 9.65
N ASN A 77 -0.12 4.44 8.41
CA ASN A 77 -0.57 5.80 8.12
C ASN A 77 -1.96 6.10 8.70
N LEU A 78 -1.97 6.81 9.83
CA LEU A 78 -3.19 7.31 10.49
C LEU A 78 -3.41 8.82 10.23
N GLY A 79 -2.55 9.45 9.42
CA GLY A 79 -2.58 10.90 9.17
C GLY A 79 -2.10 11.74 10.37
N ARG A 80 -1.54 11.12 11.41
CA ARG A 80 -1.03 11.79 12.61
C ARG A 80 0.48 11.85 12.59
N TYR A 81 1.05 12.98 13.02
CA TYR A 81 2.50 13.15 13.12
C TYR A 81 2.98 12.59 14.45
N ALA A 82 3.20 11.27 14.49
CA ALA A 82 3.54 10.52 15.69
C ALA A 82 4.40 9.30 15.37
N VAL A 83 5.28 8.95 16.29
CA VAL A 83 6.13 7.76 16.27
C VAL A 83 6.03 7.03 17.60
N SER A 84 6.00 5.71 17.56
CA SER A 84 6.13 4.84 18.73
C SER A 84 7.39 4.02 18.59
N LEU A 85 8.23 4.00 19.63
CA LEU A 85 9.29 3.03 19.81
C LEU A 85 8.85 2.04 20.89
N PHE A 86 9.06 0.75 20.69
CA PHE A 86 8.58 -0.28 21.61
C PHE A 86 9.49 -1.50 21.59
N ASP A 87 9.62 -2.16 22.75
CA ASP A 87 10.32 -3.42 22.86
C ASP A 87 9.66 -4.48 21.96
N LYS A 88 10.45 -5.10 21.10
CA LYS A 88 9.93 -6.06 20.09
C LYS A 88 9.37 -7.34 20.69
N HIS A 89 9.70 -7.66 21.96
CA HIS A 89 9.25 -8.88 22.64
C HIS A 89 8.02 -8.64 23.49
N THR A 90 8.02 -7.55 24.27
CA THR A 90 6.92 -7.23 25.19
C THR A 90 5.84 -6.35 24.54
N GLY A 91 6.23 -5.52 23.58
CA GLY A 91 5.38 -4.50 22.98
C GLY A 91 5.20 -3.27 23.84
N GLU A 92 5.83 -3.19 25.00
CA GLU A 92 5.81 -2.00 25.84
C GLU A 92 6.71 -0.93 25.23
N GLY A 93 6.27 0.32 25.26
CA GLY A 93 7.00 1.38 24.61
C GLY A 93 6.46 2.76 24.91
N VAL A 94 6.89 3.72 24.11
CA VAL A 94 6.51 5.12 24.20
C VAL A 94 6.06 5.63 22.85
N ARG A 95 4.99 6.39 22.84
CA ARG A 95 4.50 7.14 21.69
C ARG A 95 4.80 8.61 21.88
N VAL A 96 5.44 9.22 20.88
CA VAL A 96 5.73 10.66 20.84
C VAL A 96 4.98 11.31 19.70
N SER A 97 4.36 12.44 19.97
CA SER A 97 3.66 13.26 18.97
C SER A 97 3.89 14.74 19.24
N VAL A 98 3.71 15.57 18.23
CA VAL A 98 3.64 17.02 18.42
C VAL A 98 2.37 17.36 19.24
N ASP A 99 2.52 18.23 20.23
CA ASP A 99 1.42 18.73 21.05
C ASP A 99 0.93 20.08 20.53
N PRO A 100 -0.25 20.15 19.89
CA PRO A 100 -0.74 21.42 19.33
C PRO A 100 -0.88 22.55 20.36
N ALA A 101 -1.14 22.24 21.64
CA ALA A 101 -1.26 23.24 22.68
C ALA A 101 0.06 23.94 23.02
N LYS A 102 1.19 23.34 22.67
CA LYS A 102 2.52 23.90 22.91
C LYS A 102 3.04 24.76 21.72
N LEU A 103 2.32 24.76 20.60
CA LEU A 103 2.72 25.49 19.41
C LEU A 103 2.44 27.00 19.47
N ASP A 104 1.66 27.45 20.43
CA ASP A 104 1.31 28.88 20.57
C ASP A 104 2.56 29.76 20.81
N ALA A 105 3.60 29.23 21.43
CA ALA A 105 4.87 29.91 21.64
C ALA A 105 5.74 30.03 20.37
N PHE A 106 5.42 29.27 19.30
CA PHE A 106 6.21 29.12 18.09
C PHE A 106 5.32 29.34 16.84
N PRO A 107 5.01 30.59 16.50
CA PRO A 107 4.02 30.93 15.47
C PRO A 107 4.36 30.43 14.07
N GLU A 108 5.65 30.34 13.69
CA GLU A 108 6.01 29.81 12.38
C GLU A 108 5.85 28.27 12.34
N ILE A 109 6.25 27.57 13.41
CA ILE A 109 5.98 26.11 13.54
C ILE A 109 4.47 25.87 13.51
N ARG A 110 3.68 26.62 14.27
CA ARG A 110 2.21 26.50 14.32
C ARG A 110 1.62 26.69 12.92
N GLY A 111 1.94 27.82 12.27
CA GLY A 111 1.42 28.16 10.94
C GLY A 111 1.79 27.14 9.88
N TRP A 112 3.01 26.58 9.95
CA TRP A 112 3.46 25.51 9.06
C TRP A 112 2.78 24.18 9.38
N PHE A 113 2.75 23.76 10.64
CA PHE A 113 2.26 22.45 11.07
C PHE A 113 0.74 22.31 10.88
N LEU A 114 -0.03 23.31 11.33
CA LEU A 114 -1.49 23.34 11.22
C LEU A 114 -2.00 23.83 9.86
N LYS A 115 -1.07 24.19 8.93
CA LYS A 115 -1.42 24.73 7.60
C LYS A 115 -2.22 26.03 7.64
N GLU A 116 -2.00 26.84 8.66
CA GLU A 116 -2.62 28.16 8.80
C GLU A 116 -2.06 29.19 7.82
N LYS A 117 -0.81 28.97 7.33
CA LYS A 117 -0.14 29.81 6.31
C LYS A 117 0.11 29.01 5.03
N PRO A 118 -0.20 29.56 3.84
CA PRO A 118 0.24 29.00 2.56
C PRO A 118 1.77 28.93 2.48
N LYS A 119 2.31 27.95 1.75
CA LYS A 119 3.76 27.73 1.67
C LYS A 119 4.54 28.99 1.23
N LYS A 120 3.98 29.79 0.32
CA LYS A 120 4.60 31.03 -0.20
C LYS A 120 4.73 32.13 0.86
N ASP A 121 3.95 32.09 1.93
CA ASP A 121 3.90 33.09 3.00
C ASP A 121 4.61 32.60 4.27
N GLN A 122 5.29 31.46 4.22
CA GLN A 122 6.08 30.90 5.32
C GLN A 122 7.49 31.48 5.29
N ASP A 123 7.97 31.96 6.44
CA ASP A 123 9.36 32.37 6.64
C ASP A 123 10.18 31.12 7.02
N GLU A 124 10.87 30.52 6.02
CA GLU A 124 11.65 29.31 6.21
C GLU A 124 12.81 29.51 7.20
N VAL A 125 13.46 30.67 7.17
CA VAL A 125 14.59 30.94 8.07
C VAL A 125 14.12 31.00 9.51
N ARG A 126 13.03 31.70 9.76
CA ARG A 126 12.43 31.81 11.08
C ARG A 126 11.84 30.47 11.55
N LEU A 127 11.20 29.72 10.66
CA LEU A 127 10.68 28.39 10.96
C LEU A 127 11.80 27.44 11.43
N LEU A 128 12.93 27.41 10.75
CA LEU A 128 14.08 26.58 11.15
C LEU A 128 14.69 27.05 12.48
N SER A 129 14.75 28.37 12.72
CA SER A 129 15.20 28.92 14.00
C SER A 129 14.25 28.53 15.15
N GLU A 130 12.95 28.63 14.94
CA GLU A 130 11.96 28.21 15.96
C GLU A 130 12.05 26.71 16.24
N ILE A 131 12.32 25.87 15.23
CA ILE A 131 12.50 24.41 15.42
C ILE A 131 13.74 24.13 16.27
N GLU A 132 14.87 24.83 16.02
CA GLU A 132 16.08 24.67 16.81
C GLU A 132 15.87 25.11 18.26
N GLU A 133 15.16 26.23 18.48
CA GLU A 133 14.84 26.76 19.80
C GLU A 133 13.86 25.84 20.56
N ALA A 134 12.79 25.43 19.89
CA ALA A 134 11.74 24.59 20.50
C ALA A 134 12.26 23.21 20.92
N GLY A 135 13.15 22.64 20.11
CA GLY A 135 13.66 21.29 20.34
C GLY A 135 12.52 20.26 20.49
N ASP A 136 12.60 19.46 21.55
CA ASP A 136 11.55 18.50 21.92
C ASP A 136 10.42 19.14 22.77
N GLY A 137 10.55 20.40 23.16
CA GLY A 137 9.58 21.10 23.99
C GLY A 137 8.16 21.15 23.44
N ILE A 138 8.00 21.11 22.11
CA ILE A 138 6.70 21.07 21.43
C ILE A 138 6.11 19.66 21.35
N CYS A 139 6.80 18.65 21.86
CA CYS A 139 6.36 17.27 21.82
C CYS A 139 5.70 16.85 23.13
N LYS A 140 4.91 15.79 23.05
CA LYS A 140 4.42 15.02 24.20
C LYS A 140 4.72 13.55 24.00
N ALA A 141 4.98 12.86 25.11
CA ALA A 141 5.24 11.43 25.16
C ALA A 141 4.20 10.76 26.07
N GLU A 142 3.73 9.61 25.65
CA GLU A 142 2.80 8.77 26.42
C GLU A 142 3.23 7.31 26.36
N PRO A 143 3.09 6.53 27.46
CA PRO A 143 3.39 5.10 27.43
C PRO A 143 2.34 4.40 26.56
N VAL A 144 2.78 3.37 25.81
CA VAL A 144 1.89 2.57 24.96
C VAL A 144 2.26 1.10 25.07
N THR A 145 1.26 0.24 24.81
CA THR A 145 1.46 -1.20 24.62
C THR A 145 0.96 -1.57 23.23
N MET A 146 1.84 -2.14 22.42
CA MET A 146 1.53 -2.49 21.04
C MET A 146 0.57 -3.68 20.96
N LYS A 147 -0.39 -3.60 20.04
CA LYS A 147 -1.27 -4.74 19.76
C LYS A 147 -0.47 -5.90 19.16
N ARG A 148 -0.79 -7.14 19.52
CA ARG A 148 -0.09 -8.37 19.11
C ARG A 148 0.20 -8.45 17.60
N ARG A 149 -0.71 -7.98 16.76
CA ARG A 149 -0.55 -7.98 15.29
C ARG A 149 0.62 -7.13 14.77
N PHE A 150 1.18 -6.25 15.61
CA PHE A 150 2.34 -5.42 15.27
C PHE A 150 3.65 -5.98 15.86
N LEU A 151 3.56 -7.03 16.68
CA LEU A 151 4.72 -7.69 17.29
C LEU A 151 5.15 -8.87 16.41
N GLY A 152 6.45 -9.13 16.43
CA GLY A 152 7.06 -10.25 15.73
C GLY A 152 7.28 -10.00 14.23
N HIS A 153 8.10 -10.85 13.66
CA HIS A 153 8.37 -10.89 12.22
C HIS A 153 7.67 -12.09 11.63
N THR A 154 6.93 -11.88 10.57
CA THR A 154 6.53 -12.96 9.67
C THR A 154 7.79 -13.40 8.92
N HIS A 155 8.18 -14.67 9.06
CA HIS A 155 9.19 -15.24 8.19
C HIS A 155 8.67 -15.22 6.76
N MET A 156 9.55 -14.92 5.82
CA MET A 156 9.22 -14.99 4.42
C MET A 156 8.77 -16.42 4.09
N SER A 157 7.63 -16.55 3.43
CA SER A 157 7.11 -17.84 2.98
C SER A 157 7.95 -18.42 1.85
N ALA A 158 7.65 -19.65 1.43
CA ALA A 158 8.27 -20.24 0.26
C ALA A 158 8.07 -19.32 -0.97
N ILE A 159 9.13 -19.14 -1.75
CA ILE A 159 9.09 -18.37 -2.99
C ILE A 159 8.66 -19.27 -4.13
N GLY A 160 7.79 -18.78 -5.00
CA GLY A 160 7.37 -19.41 -6.23
C GLY A 160 7.53 -18.47 -7.43
N LEU A 161 7.33 -19.00 -8.62
CA LEU A 161 7.24 -18.20 -9.83
C LEU A 161 5.77 -17.94 -10.15
N CYS A 162 5.43 -16.68 -10.41
CA CYS A 162 4.08 -16.30 -10.77
C CYS A 162 3.72 -16.86 -12.15
N PRO A 163 2.64 -17.66 -12.29
CA PRO A 163 2.29 -18.25 -13.58
C PRO A 163 1.89 -17.22 -14.63
N MET A 164 1.50 -16.00 -14.20
CA MET A 164 1.09 -14.94 -15.13
C MET A 164 2.23 -14.05 -15.62
N CYS A 165 3.20 -13.70 -14.74
CA CYS A 165 4.29 -12.79 -15.13
C CYS A 165 5.68 -13.42 -15.08
N GLY A 166 5.82 -14.63 -14.55
CA GLY A 166 7.11 -15.31 -14.40
C GLY A 166 8.01 -14.78 -13.28
N GLU A 167 7.59 -13.71 -12.57
CA GLU A 167 8.38 -13.13 -11.47
C GLU A 167 8.29 -13.97 -10.21
N ALA A 168 9.38 -13.98 -9.43
CA ALA A 168 9.41 -14.63 -8.12
C ALA A 168 8.56 -13.85 -7.10
N TYR A 169 7.75 -14.56 -6.31
CA TYR A 169 6.88 -13.96 -5.31
C TYR A 169 6.67 -14.90 -4.10
N PRO A 170 6.30 -14.37 -2.92
CA PRO A 170 5.91 -15.20 -1.76
C PRO A 170 4.60 -15.96 -2.03
N LYS A 171 4.61 -17.29 -1.91
CA LYS A 171 3.42 -18.13 -2.17
C LYS A 171 2.24 -17.84 -1.23
N GLU A 172 2.49 -17.24 -0.07
CA GLU A 172 1.44 -16.80 0.85
C GLU A 172 0.58 -15.65 0.29
N ASP A 173 1.06 -14.92 -0.70
CA ASP A 173 0.29 -13.87 -1.37
C ASP A 173 -0.84 -14.41 -2.25
N GLY A 174 -0.88 -15.74 -2.50
CA GLY A 174 -1.93 -16.38 -3.27
C GLY A 174 -1.42 -17.14 -4.50
N PRO A 175 -2.31 -17.54 -5.42
CA PRO A 175 -1.94 -18.33 -6.61
C PRO A 175 -1.12 -17.55 -7.63
N VAL A 176 -1.22 -16.23 -7.63
CA VAL A 176 -0.43 -15.29 -8.45
C VAL A 176 0.11 -14.15 -7.59
N CYS A 177 1.16 -13.48 -8.04
CA CYS A 177 1.75 -12.36 -7.29
C CYS A 177 0.74 -11.21 -7.14
N ARG A 178 0.87 -10.39 -6.09
CA ARG A 178 -0.01 -9.25 -5.81
C ARG A 178 -0.12 -8.27 -6.98
N GLY A 179 0.97 -8.09 -7.74
CA GLY A 179 0.93 -7.27 -8.95
C GLY A 179 -0.02 -7.83 -10.01
N CYS A 180 -0.11 -9.16 -10.16
CA CYS A 180 -1.06 -9.82 -11.07
C CYS A 180 -2.47 -9.87 -10.51
N GLN A 181 -2.64 -9.78 -9.18
CA GLN A 181 -3.94 -9.59 -8.52
C GLN A 181 -4.51 -8.16 -8.69
N GLY A 182 -3.81 -7.27 -9.39
CA GLY A 182 -4.28 -5.91 -9.66
C GLY A 182 -3.72 -4.84 -8.71
N GLU A 183 -2.81 -5.18 -7.79
CA GLU A 183 -2.21 -4.20 -6.88
C GLU A 183 -1.03 -3.43 -7.49
N ALA A 184 -0.60 -3.77 -8.72
CA ALA A 184 0.45 -3.02 -9.40
C ALA A 184 0.01 -1.56 -9.65
N PRO A 185 0.85 -0.56 -9.31
CA PRO A 185 0.52 0.85 -9.53
C PRO A 185 0.73 1.30 -10.99
N TYR A 186 1.02 0.39 -11.90
CA TYR A 186 1.32 0.65 -13.31
C TYR A 186 0.65 -0.41 -14.19
N VAL A 187 0.51 -0.07 -15.46
CA VAL A 187 0.10 -0.99 -16.53
C VAL A 187 1.28 -1.23 -17.44
N THR A 188 1.65 -2.50 -17.65
CA THR A 188 2.70 -2.87 -18.62
C THR A 188 2.06 -3.18 -19.98
N ALA A 189 2.74 -2.83 -21.08
CA ALA A 189 2.26 -3.11 -22.44
C ALA A 189 2.00 -4.61 -22.68
N SER A 190 2.76 -5.49 -22.02
CA SER A 190 2.59 -6.94 -22.08
C SER A 190 1.39 -7.46 -21.28
N ARG A 191 0.80 -6.64 -20.39
CA ARG A 191 -0.38 -6.97 -19.58
C ARG A 191 -1.67 -6.28 -20.04
N VAL A 192 -1.65 -5.57 -21.13
CA VAL A 192 -2.87 -5.24 -21.85
C VAL A 192 -3.35 -6.56 -22.45
N LEU A 193 -4.01 -7.37 -21.64
CA LEU A 193 -4.84 -8.46 -22.16
C LEU A 193 -5.84 -7.75 -23.08
N LYS A 194 -5.57 -7.79 -24.37
CA LYS A 194 -6.57 -7.41 -25.36
C LYS A 194 -7.66 -8.46 -25.22
N ALA A 195 -8.70 -8.13 -24.47
CA ALA A 195 -9.91 -8.92 -24.56
C ALA A 195 -10.26 -9.04 -26.05
N PRO A 196 -10.50 -10.25 -26.55
CA PRO A 196 -10.88 -10.38 -27.93
C PRO A 196 -12.10 -9.50 -28.18
N PRO A 197 -12.17 -8.78 -29.31
CA PRO A 197 -13.32 -7.95 -29.61
C PRO A 197 -14.57 -8.81 -29.56
N THR A 198 -15.46 -8.50 -28.63
CA THR A 198 -16.73 -9.20 -28.45
C THR A 198 -17.86 -8.36 -29.00
N ARG A 199 -18.81 -9.03 -29.64
CA ARG A 199 -20.04 -8.42 -30.14
C ARG A 199 -21.25 -9.17 -29.63
N VAL A 200 -22.26 -8.44 -29.19
CA VAL A 200 -23.55 -9.00 -28.84
C VAL A 200 -24.38 -9.12 -30.13
N VAL A 201 -24.79 -10.31 -30.43
CA VAL A 201 -25.63 -10.61 -31.64
C VAL A 201 -26.91 -11.35 -31.26
N PRO A 202 -27.98 -11.26 -32.05
CA PRO A 202 -29.12 -12.18 -31.94
C PRO A 202 -28.66 -13.64 -32.06
N VAL A 203 -29.32 -14.56 -31.35
CA VAL A 203 -28.91 -15.97 -31.33
C VAL A 203 -28.90 -16.62 -32.73
N GLU A 204 -29.76 -16.17 -33.62
CA GLU A 204 -29.84 -16.62 -35.01
C GLU A 204 -28.56 -16.26 -35.81
N GLU A 205 -27.97 -15.12 -35.49
CA GLU A 205 -26.72 -14.65 -36.11
C GLU A 205 -25.46 -15.21 -35.43
N ALA A 206 -25.61 -15.88 -34.28
CA ALA A 206 -24.50 -16.46 -33.52
C ALA A 206 -24.04 -17.81 -34.09
N VAL A 207 -24.78 -18.43 -34.98
CA VAL A 207 -24.42 -19.73 -35.57
C VAL A 207 -23.10 -19.65 -36.29
N GLY A 208 -22.20 -20.59 -35.95
CA GLY A 208 -20.83 -20.65 -36.47
C GLY A 208 -19.83 -19.72 -35.79
N LYS A 209 -20.27 -18.88 -34.84
CA LYS A 209 -19.41 -18.00 -34.03
C LYS A 209 -19.06 -18.64 -32.70
N THR A 210 -18.05 -18.13 -32.02
CA THR A 210 -17.54 -18.61 -30.74
C THR A 210 -18.14 -17.83 -29.58
N ALA A 211 -18.67 -18.52 -28.55
CA ALA A 211 -19.19 -17.88 -27.35
C ALA A 211 -18.08 -17.17 -26.59
N ALA A 212 -18.33 -15.90 -26.20
CA ALA A 212 -17.33 -15.07 -25.54
C ALA A 212 -17.19 -15.38 -24.04
N HIS A 213 -18.18 -15.97 -23.39
CA HIS A 213 -18.21 -16.31 -21.97
C HIS A 213 -19.11 -17.50 -21.68
N ASP A 214 -18.98 -18.07 -20.47
CA ASP A 214 -19.84 -19.14 -19.99
C ASP A 214 -21.28 -18.66 -19.85
N MET A 215 -22.24 -19.49 -20.28
CA MET A 215 -23.66 -19.23 -20.10
C MET A 215 -24.27 -20.28 -19.18
N THR A 216 -24.62 -19.84 -17.98
CA THR A 216 -25.18 -20.72 -16.93
C THR A 216 -26.67 -20.94 -17.13
N ARG A 217 -27.10 -22.20 -17.03
CA ARG A 217 -28.49 -22.59 -16.90
C ARG A 217 -28.81 -22.78 -15.42
N ILE A 218 -29.95 -22.22 -15.01
CA ILE A 218 -30.45 -22.32 -13.63
C ILE A 218 -31.87 -22.88 -13.71
N GLU A 219 -32.07 -24.10 -13.17
CA GLU A 219 -33.38 -24.67 -12.92
C GLU A 219 -33.59 -24.73 -11.40
N PRO A 220 -34.50 -23.92 -10.83
CA PRO A 220 -34.71 -23.88 -9.40
C PRO A 220 -34.95 -25.28 -8.80
N GLY A 221 -34.11 -25.69 -7.86
CA GLY A 221 -34.19 -26.98 -7.18
C GLY A 221 -33.67 -28.18 -7.97
N ALA A 222 -33.25 -28.04 -9.23
CA ALA A 222 -32.82 -29.16 -10.08
C ALA A 222 -31.39 -29.01 -10.63
N PHE A 223 -31.01 -27.85 -11.21
CA PHE A 223 -29.71 -27.71 -11.85
C PHE A 223 -29.20 -26.25 -11.82
N LYS A 224 -27.89 -26.11 -11.57
CA LYS A 224 -27.16 -24.87 -11.76
C LYS A 224 -25.75 -25.19 -12.27
N GLY A 225 -25.45 -24.81 -13.49
CA GLY A 225 -24.15 -25.04 -14.10
C GLY A 225 -24.01 -24.42 -15.48
N PRO A 226 -22.79 -24.38 -16.05
CA PRO A 226 -22.57 -23.88 -17.40
C PRO A 226 -23.22 -24.83 -18.43
N GLU A 227 -24.12 -24.32 -19.24
CA GLU A 227 -24.72 -25.03 -20.37
C GLU A 227 -23.89 -24.81 -21.65
N PHE A 228 -23.30 -23.63 -21.77
CA PHE A 228 -22.34 -23.27 -22.83
C PHE A 228 -21.09 -22.72 -22.17
N LYS A 229 -19.94 -23.09 -22.69
CA LYS A 229 -18.64 -22.59 -22.22
C LYS A 229 -18.07 -21.53 -23.15
N ALA A 230 -17.31 -20.61 -22.59
CA ALA A 230 -16.48 -19.69 -23.38
C ALA A 230 -15.61 -20.50 -24.35
N GLY A 231 -15.40 -19.99 -25.56
CA GLY A 231 -14.69 -20.70 -26.61
C GLY A 231 -15.49 -21.78 -27.35
N GLN A 232 -16.69 -22.12 -26.90
CA GLN A 232 -17.56 -23.08 -27.59
C GLN A 232 -18.16 -22.47 -28.86
N ARG A 233 -18.09 -23.20 -29.97
CA ARG A 233 -18.73 -22.79 -31.22
C ARG A 233 -20.22 -23.07 -31.17
N ILE A 234 -21.04 -22.05 -31.47
CA ILE A 234 -22.49 -22.12 -31.44
C ILE A 234 -22.99 -22.78 -32.73
N SER A 235 -23.76 -23.84 -32.60
CA SER A 235 -24.35 -24.58 -33.71
C SER A 235 -25.84 -24.18 -33.94
N VAL A 236 -26.40 -24.56 -35.07
CA VAL A 236 -27.83 -24.38 -35.33
C VAL A 236 -28.72 -25.06 -34.28
N GLY A 237 -28.29 -26.23 -33.77
CA GLY A 237 -29.00 -26.95 -32.72
C GLY A 237 -29.04 -26.27 -31.37
N ASP A 238 -28.15 -25.32 -31.15
CA ASP A 238 -28.03 -24.59 -29.86
C ASP A 238 -28.99 -23.41 -29.75
N ILE A 239 -29.57 -22.95 -30.88
CA ILE A 239 -30.49 -21.81 -30.89
C ILE A 239 -31.70 -22.06 -29.97
N CYS A 240 -32.33 -23.20 -30.09
CA CYS A 240 -33.49 -23.55 -29.25
C CYS A 240 -33.15 -23.64 -27.77
N ARG A 241 -31.96 -24.17 -27.46
CA ARG A 241 -31.45 -24.29 -26.06
C ARG A 241 -31.19 -22.91 -25.47
N LEU A 242 -30.56 -22.00 -26.21
CA LEU A 242 -30.31 -20.63 -25.79
C LEU A 242 -31.62 -19.86 -25.56
N GLN A 243 -32.59 -20.00 -26.47
CA GLN A 243 -33.91 -19.38 -26.33
C GLN A 243 -34.70 -19.95 -25.12
N GLN A 244 -34.61 -21.27 -24.85
CA GLN A 244 -35.20 -21.88 -23.67
C GLN A 244 -34.58 -21.37 -22.35
N MET A 245 -33.30 -20.97 -22.38
CA MET A 245 -32.60 -20.29 -21.28
C MET A 245 -32.97 -18.79 -21.16
N GLY A 246 -33.85 -18.27 -22.01
CA GLY A 246 -34.21 -16.85 -22.07
C GLY A 246 -33.14 -15.99 -22.72
N ARG A 247 -32.20 -16.57 -23.46
CA ARG A 247 -31.14 -15.86 -24.16
C ARG A 247 -31.52 -15.64 -25.61
N PHE A 248 -31.89 -14.40 -25.94
CA PHE A 248 -32.21 -13.98 -27.32
C PHE A 248 -31.05 -13.26 -27.99
N HIS A 249 -30.06 -12.87 -27.20
CA HIS A 249 -28.81 -12.27 -27.64
C HIS A 249 -27.64 -12.96 -26.89
N VAL A 250 -26.53 -13.14 -27.56
CA VAL A 250 -25.31 -13.75 -27.01
C VAL A 250 -24.09 -12.93 -27.40
N ALA A 251 -23.13 -12.85 -26.50
CA ALA A 251 -21.83 -12.27 -26.82
C ALA A 251 -20.97 -13.33 -27.52
N VAL A 252 -20.44 -12.95 -28.67
CA VAL A 252 -19.56 -13.79 -29.50
C VAL A 252 -18.22 -13.08 -29.71
N VAL A 253 -17.16 -13.86 -29.89
CA VAL A 253 -15.85 -13.33 -30.27
C VAL A 253 -15.87 -13.07 -31.77
N GLU A 254 -15.50 -11.85 -32.19
CA GLU A 254 -15.24 -11.51 -33.59
C GLU A 254 -13.79 -11.90 -33.90
N ASP A 255 -13.58 -12.79 -34.87
CA ASP A 255 -12.26 -13.28 -35.31
C ASP A 255 -11.35 -13.70 -34.14
N ALA A 256 -11.54 -14.95 -33.66
CA ALA A 256 -10.66 -15.47 -32.64
C ALA A 256 -9.22 -15.53 -33.16
N PRO A 257 -8.25 -14.84 -32.51
CA PRO A 257 -6.88 -15.20 -32.66
C PRO A 257 -6.72 -16.65 -32.22
N ASP A 258 -5.70 -17.35 -32.73
CA ASP A 258 -5.46 -18.76 -32.42
C ASP A 258 -5.66 -19.03 -30.93
N ALA A 259 -6.46 -20.03 -30.62
CA ALA A 259 -6.95 -20.35 -29.26
C ALA A 259 -5.84 -20.64 -28.22
N GLY A 260 -4.57 -20.55 -28.62
CA GLY A 260 -3.40 -20.72 -27.73
C GLY A 260 -3.10 -19.54 -26.79
N ASP A 261 -3.63 -18.33 -27.09
CA ASP A 261 -3.30 -17.12 -26.33
C ASP A 261 -4.43 -16.60 -25.42
N LEU A 262 -5.56 -17.32 -25.37
CA LEU A 262 -6.72 -16.94 -24.54
C LEU A 262 -6.72 -17.76 -23.24
N VAL A 263 -6.52 -17.09 -22.13
CA VAL A 263 -6.71 -17.68 -20.78
C VAL A 263 -8.19 -17.55 -20.42
N HIS A 264 -8.81 -18.65 -20.05
CA HIS A 264 -10.20 -18.68 -19.60
C HIS A 264 -10.35 -17.96 -18.26
N GLU A 265 -11.47 -17.25 -18.04
CA GLU A 265 -11.73 -16.52 -16.79
C GLU A 265 -11.63 -17.41 -15.54
N ASN A 266 -11.98 -18.70 -15.63
CA ASN A 266 -11.85 -19.66 -14.55
C ASN A 266 -10.37 -20.05 -14.27
N ASP A 267 -9.50 -20.04 -15.29
CA ASP A 267 -8.09 -20.37 -15.14
C ASP A 267 -7.29 -19.19 -14.54
N VAL A 268 -7.88 -18.00 -14.52
CA VAL A 268 -7.34 -16.81 -13.83
C VAL A 268 -7.79 -16.77 -12.36
N ALA A 269 -8.87 -17.50 -12.02
CA ALA A 269 -9.46 -17.49 -10.68
C ALA A 269 -9.00 -18.68 -9.81
N GLU A 270 -8.28 -19.67 -10.35
CA GLU A 270 -7.61 -20.76 -9.63
C GLU A 270 -6.14 -20.40 -9.33
#